data_96f4ea880dec14d55a2665e7137721dc
#
_entry.id   96f4ea880dec14d55a2665e7137721dc
#
_cell.length_a   1.000
_cell.length_b   1.000
_cell.length_c   1.000
_cell.angle_alpha   90.00
_cell.angle_beta   90.00
_cell.angle_gamma   90.00
#
_symmetry.space_group_name_H-M   'P 1'
#
loop_
_entity.id
_entity.type
_entity.pdbx_description
1 polymer ?
#
loop_
_entity_poly.entity_id
_entity_poly.type
_entity_poly.pdbx_seq_one_letter_code
_entity_poly.pdbx_strand_id
1 'polypeptide(L)'
;MSIPILALAVAIYGLASVGIGPFFGAFLGVALMALGLYTLAALRVFARPGRAGRLAGLPAALLLIAASAAWEIYVPQSDLFYSAALEDEAADDIPEIVTEDLYYAQPTLMQAALDGLAPGTPREPELFALLGAGYAYQDVFMSEVDRTATLLAARHGTGRTVKLANSEKEPTRLPMLNHHNLSDGLQALAGRMGPEDMALLFFTSHGSEDRLSLSFYEARLEGLTPHDLATKLDAAGLTNVVIVISACHSGSFIDELAAPDRLIITASAADRTSFGCADGRDWTDFGRAFFDIALRETPDFRAAFTRATRLIEGWEAEQGRPASHPQIAEGAEIGPVLDALFAIEISQGG
;
A
#
# COMPACT_ATOMS: atom_id res chain seq x y z
N MET A 1 20.19 43.81 23.80
CA MET A 1 19.49 43.32 22.58
C MET A 1 18.92 44.56 21.90
N SER A 2 19.32 44.82 20.67
CA SER A 2 18.85 46.01 19.97
C SER A 2 17.44 45.76 19.42
N ILE A 3 16.56 46.76 19.58
CA ILE A 3 15.14 46.79 19.13
C ILE A 3 14.91 46.19 17.72
N PRO A 4 15.83 46.36 16.73
CA PRO A 4 15.62 45.80 15.38
C PRO A 4 15.64 44.27 15.30
N ILE A 5 16.29 43.58 16.22
CA ILE A 5 16.37 42.09 16.20
C ILE A 5 15.06 41.50 16.74
N LEU A 6 14.44 42.14 17.73
CA LEU A 6 13.15 41.71 18.27
C LEU A 6 12.01 41.96 17.22
N ALA A 7 12.07 43.11 16.54
CA ALA A 7 11.10 43.42 15.47
C ALA A 7 11.19 42.45 14.28
N LEU A 8 12.39 42.05 13.90
CA LEU A 8 12.59 41.04 12.82
C LEU A 8 12.08 39.67 13.24
N ALA A 9 12.32 39.22 14.48
CA ALA A 9 11.81 37.97 15.01
C ALA A 9 10.29 37.92 15.07
N VAL A 10 9.65 39.02 15.46
CA VAL A 10 8.17 39.15 15.50
C VAL A 10 7.57 39.19 14.07
N ALA A 11 8.24 39.87 13.11
CA ALA A 11 7.80 39.90 11.74
C ALA A 11 7.90 38.53 11.05
N ILE A 12 8.98 37.77 11.31
CA ILE A 12 9.16 36.40 10.79
C ILE A 12 8.13 35.45 11.42
N TYR A 13 7.84 35.58 12.72
CA TYR A 13 6.82 34.80 13.39
C TYR A 13 5.41 35.09 12.87
N GLY A 14 5.11 36.38 12.62
CA GLY A 14 3.84 36.80 12.04
C GLY A 14 3.63 36.33 10.61
N LEU A 15 4.69 36.27 9.78
CA LEU A 15 4.65 35.74 8.43
C LEU A 15 4.53 34.20 8.38
N ALA A 16 5.12 33.52 9.34
CA ALA A 16 5.06 32.05 9.46
C ALA A 16 3.70 31.56 9.97
N SER A 17 2.91 32.41 10.65
CA SER A 17 1.59 32.05 11.17
C SER A 17 0.45 32.24 10.17
N VAL A 18 0.71 32.83 8.99
CA VAL A 18 -0.29 33.06 7.95
C VAL A 18 -0.08 32.04 6.83
N GLY A 19 -0.78 30.90 6.91
CA GLY A 19 -0.88 29.92 5.82
C GLY A 19 0.05 28.70 5.87
N ILE A 20 0.82 28.54 6.93
CA ILE A 20 1.65 27.34 7.14
C ILE A 20 1.24 26.76 8.51
N GLY A 21 0.90 25.48 8.59
CA GLY A 21 0.37 24.85 9.79
C GLY A 21 1.19 25.18 11.06
N PRO A 22 0.55 25.25 12.24
CA PRO A 22 1.13 25.83 13.47
C PRO A 22 2.45 25.16 13.90
N PHE A 23 2.67 23.92 13.56
CA PHE A 23 3.91 23.18 13.88
C PHE A 23 5.09 23.61 13.01
N PHE A 24 4.87 23.85 11.71
CA PHE A 24 5.93 24.30 10.79
C PHE A 24 6.35 25.74 11.10
N GLY A 25 5.39 26.61 11.44
CA GLY A 25 5.69 27.96 11.90
C GLY A 25 6.52 28.02 13.18
N ALA A 26 6.20 27.20 14.16
CA ALA A 26 6.94 27.09 15.41
C ALA A 26 8.36 26.56 15.19
N PHE A 27 8.52 25.53 14.34
CA PHE A 27 9.83 24.97 14.03
C PHE A 27 10.70 25.93 13.23
N LEU A 28 10.18 26.55 12.19
CA LEU A 28 10.91 27.55 11.40
C LEU A 28 11.34 28.74 12.29
N GLY A 29 10.47 29.16 13.21
CA GLY A 29 10.79 30.18 14.21
C GLY A 29 11.95 29.77 15.14
N VAL A 30 11.94 28.54 15.64
CA VAL A 30 13.01 28.00 16.50
C VAL A 30 14.30 27.82 15.72
N ALA A 31 14.25 27.30 14.48
CA ALA A 31 15.43 27.11 13.64
C ALA A 31 16.06 28.45 13.24
N LEU A 32 15.27 29.45 12.86
CA LEU A 32 15.75 30.79 12.51
C LEU A 32 16.27 31.53 13.75
N MET A 33 15.68 31.35 14.93
CA MET A 33 16.18 31.91 16.18
C MET A 33 17.50 31.25 16.58
N ALA A 34 17.65 29.94 16.45
CA ALA A 34 18.89 29.21 16.69
C ALA A 34 19.99 29.64 15.71
N LEU A 35 19.69 29.80 14.43
CA LEU A 35 20.60 30.31 13.40
C LEU A 35 21.01 31.75 13.68
N GLY A 36 20.08 32.61 14.12
CA GLY A 36 20.34 33.99 14.50
C GLY A 36 21.25 34.11 15.74
N LEU A 37 21.02 33.28 16.75
CA LEU A 37 21.87 33.20 17.97
C LEU A 37 23.26 32.64 17.63
N TYR A 38 23.34 31.64 16.72
CA TYR A 38 24.60 31.11 16.25
C TYR A 38 25.43 32.14 15.46
N THR A 39 24.81 32.87 14.54
CA THR A 39 25.49 33.91 13.77
C THR A 39 25.99 35.05 14.66
N LEU A 40 25.20 35.45 15.69
CA LEU A 40 25.60 36.44 16.67
C LEU A 40 26.76 35.95 17.59
N ALA A 41 26.72 34.68 17.98
CA ALA A 41 27.79 34.06 18.73
C ALA A 41 29.06 33.93 17.91
N ALA A 42 28.95 33.49 16.67
CA ALA A 42 30.06 33.39 15.71
C ALA A 42 30.70 34.75 15.46
N LEU A 43 29.92 35.81 15.20
CA LEU A 43 30.43 37.17 15.02
C LEU A 43 31.15 37.70 16.21
N ARG A 44 30.68 37.41 17.45
CA ARG A 44 31.38 37.81 18.69
C ARG A 44 32.67 37.04 18.91
N VAL A 45 32.76 35.82 18.46
CA VAL A 45 33.94 34.95 18.58
C VAL A 45 35.01 35.31 17.54
N PHE A 46 34.62 35.60 16.31
CA PHE A 46 35.53 36.06 15.23
C PHE A 46 36.07 37.45 15.48
N ALA A 47 35.41 38.27 16.30
CA ALA A 47 35.90 39.60 16.70
C ALA A 47 37.00 39.56 17.79
N ARG A 48 37.39 38.37 18.31
CA ARG A 48 38.50 38.22 19.27
C ARG A 48 39.58 37.29 18.76
N PRO A 49 40.83 37.76 18.58
CA PRO A 49 41.94 36.92 18.17
C PRO A 49 42.37 36.00 19.33
N GLY A 50 42.12 34.71 19.24
CA GLY A 50 42.57 33.72 20.20
C GLY A 50 41.96 32.30 20.03
N ARG A 51 42.63 31.29 20.66
CA ARG A 51 42.26 29.85 20.58
C ARG A 51 40.84 29.50 21.08
N ALA A 52 40.16 30.36 21.81
CA ALA A 52 38.82 30.17 22.35
C ALA A 52 37.72 30.11 21.29
N GLY A 53 37.94 30.64 20.08
CA GLY A 53 36.98 30.64 18.98
C GLY A 53 36.69 29.25 18.37
N ARG A 54 37.65 28.35 18.44
CA ARG A 54 37.52 27.02 17.81
C ARG A 54 36.69 26.04 18.68
N LEU A 55 36.58 26.28 19.99
CA LEU A 55 35.83 25.41 20.91
C LEU A 55 34.35 25.76 21.00
N ALA A 56 33.92 26.97 20.61
CA ALA A 56 32.53 27.40 20.70
C ALA A 56 31.66 26.90 19.53
N GLY A 57 32.27 26.50 18.40
CA GLY A 57 31.56 25.94 17.23
C GLY A 57 31.08 24.49 17.43
N LEU A 58 31.78 23.72 18.26
CA LEU A 58 31.46 22.31 18.52
C LEU A 58 30.08 22.09 19.19
N PRO A 59 29.70 22.80 20.27
CA PRO A 59 28.39 22.59 20.89
C PRO A 59 27.24 23.07 20.01
N ALA A 60 27.43 24.05 19.14
CA ALA A 60 26.41 24.52 18.23
C ALA A 60 26.17 23.54 17.07
N ALA A 61 27.22 22.93 16.53
CA ALA A 61 27.12 21.86 15.54
C ALA A 61 26.45 20.61 16.13
N LEU A 62 26.76 20.24 17.36
CA LEU A 62 26.13 19.13 18.08
C LEU A 62 24.64 19.41 18.36
N LEU A 63 24.25 20.64 18.67
CA LEU A 63 22.84 21.03 18.84
C LEU A 63 22.06 20.98 17.53
N LEU A 64 22.67 21.35 16.40
CA LEU A 64 22.02 21.23 15.07
C LEU A 64 21.87 19.77 14.64
N ILE A 65 22.87 18.94 14.91
CA ILE A 65 22.79 17.49 14.62
C ILE A 65 21.73 16.81 15.53
N ALA A 66 21.68 17.18 16.81
CA ALA A 66 20.67 16.68 17.74
C ALA A 66 19.25 17.15 17.36
N ALA A 67 19.09 18.38 16.87
CA ALA A 67 17.82 18.90 16.39
C ALA A 67 17.36 18.24 15.10
N SER A 68 18.27 17.93 14.17
CA SER A 68 17.94 17.19 12.94
C SER A 68 17.60 15.73 13.23
N ALA A 69 18.32 15.07 14.13
CA ALA A 69 18.01 13.71 14.56
C ALA A 69 16.68 13.63 15.33
N ALA A 70 16.38 14.64 16.17
CA ALA A 70 15.08 14.73 16.85
C ALA A 70 13.94 14.97 15.84
N TRP A 71 14.19 15.68 14.74
CA TRP A 71 13.23 15.89 13.67
C TRP A 71 12.86 14.57 12.98
N GLU A 72 13.81 13.74 12.60
CA GLU A 72 13.56 12.42 11.99
C GLU A 72 12.82 11.46 12.93
N ILE A 73 13.01 11.59 14.26
CA ILE A 73 12.35 10.75 15.26
C ILE A 73 10.91 11.21 15.58
N TYR A 74 10.65 12.53 15.53
CA TYR A 74 9.38 13.11 16.01
C TYR A 74 8.40 13.50 14.89
N VAL A 75 8.84 13.58 13.64
CA VAL A 75 7.97 13.92 12.50
C VAL A 75 8.00 12.77 11.52
N PRO A 76 6.98 11.90 11.52
CA PRO A 76 6.83 10.89 10.48
C PRO A 76 6.84 11.58 9.12
N GLN A 77 7.67 11.12 8.20
CA GLN A 77 7.82 11.74 6.86
C GLN A 77 6.51 11.70 6.04
N SER A 78 5.57 10.84 6.41
CA SER A 78 4.22 10.78 5.85
C SER A 78 3.40 12.06 6.03
N ASP A 79 3.64 12.83 7.12
CA ASP A 79 2.79 13.98 7.44
C ASP A 79 3.23 15.29 6.77
N LEU A 80 4.43 15.32 6.16
CA LEU A 80 4.98 16.54 5.55
C LEU A 80 4.30 16.96 4.23
N PHE A 81 3.54 16.07 3.60
CA PHE A 81 2.88 16.32 2.32
C PHE A 81 1.35 16.26 2.39
N TYR A 82 0.79 16.08 3.58
CA TYR A 82 -0.65 16.12 3.77
C TYR A 82 -1.11 17.58 3.86
N SER A 83 -1.81 18.05 2.84
CA SER A 83 -2.37 19.39 2.82
C SER A 83 -3.66 19.39 3.64
N ALA A 84 -3.68 20.12 4.76
CA ALA A 84 -4.86 20.32 5.58
C ALA A 84 -6.08 20.91 4.80
N ALA A 85 -5.85 21.40 3.59
CA ALA A 85 -6.92 21.89 2.70
C ALA A 85 -7.73 20.76 2.04
N LEU A 86 -7.25 19.50 2.07
CA LEU A 86 -8.00 18.34 1.57
C LEU A 86 -8.79 17.62 2.68
N GLU A 87 -8.52 17.93 3.96
CA GLU A 87 -9.25 17.34 5.08
C GLU A 87 -10.68 17.91 5.22
N ASP A 88 -10.90 19.17 4.87
CA ASP A 88 -12.21 19.83 5.08
C ASP A 88 -13.28 19.43 4.04
N GLU A 89 -12.91 19.00 2.82
CA GLU A 89 -13.90 18.59 1.81
C GLU A 89 -14.22 17.07 1.87
N ALA A 90 -13.33 16.24 2.44
CA ALA A 90 -13.52 14.79 2.54
C ALA A 90 -14.12 14.34 3.87
N ALA A 91 -14.06 15.15 4.92
CA ALA A 91 -14.50 14.79 6.27
C ALA A 91 -16.04 14.72 6.38
N ASP A 92 -16.79 15.40 5.52
CA ASP A 92 -18.26 15.44 5.59
C ASP A 92 -18.96 14.17 5.08
N ASP A 93 -18.26 13.29 4.35
CA ASP A 93 -18.83 12.07 3.76
C ASP A 93 -18.43 10.76 4.47
N ILE A 94 -17.61 10.83 5.53
CA ILE A 94 -17.19 9.62 6.26
C ILE A 94 -18.28 9.26 7.27
N PRO A 95 -18.93 8.09 7.15
CA PRO A 95 -19.96 7.69 8.08
C PRO A 95 -19.38 7.49 9.48
N GLU A 96 -20.01 8.10 10.49
CA GLU A 96 -19.71 7.78 11.88
C GLU A 96 -20.14 6.32 12.16
N ILE A 97 -19.17 5.43 12.37
CA ILE A 97 -19.44 4.04 12.71
C ILE A 97 -18.93 3.71 14.10
N VAL A 98 -19.75 3.03 14.87
CA VAL A 98 -19.35 2.48 16.15
C VAL A 98 -18.51 1.23 15.90
N THR A 99 -17.27 1.21 16.40
CA THR A 99 -16.32 0.09 16.22
C THR A 99 -16.92 -1.26 16.63
N GLU A 100 -17.76 -1.29 17.65
CA GLU A 100 -18.49 -2.49 18.10
C GLU A 100 -19.41 -3.01 16.98
N ASP A 101 -20.22 -2.17 16.37
CA ASP A 101 -21.15 -2.55 15.28
C ASP A 101 -20.39 -3.07 14.07
N LEU A 102 -19.22 -2.49 13.78
CA LEU A 102 -18.34 -2.94 12.72
C LEU A 102 -17.88 -4.40 12.94
N TYR A 103 -17.42 -4.73 14.15
CA TYR A 103 -17.00 -6.09 14.48
C TYR A 103 -18.18 -7.08 14.51
N TYR A 104 -19.33 -6.68 15.02
CA TYR A 104 -20.53 -7.53 15.04
C TYR A 104 -21.09 -7.80 13.64
N ALA A 105 -20.87 -6.90 12.68
CA ALA A 105 -21.27 -7.12 11.29
C ALA A 105 -20.39 -8.16 10.57
N GLN A 106 -19.13 -8.35 10.99
CA GLN A 106 -18.17 -9.17 10.24
C GLN A 106 -18.63 -10.62 9.98
N PRO A 107 -19.15 -11.38 10.95
CA PRO A 107 -19.61 -12.75 10.69
C PRO A 107 -20.71 -12.81 9.61
N THR A 108 -21.63 -11.85 9.63
CA THR A 108 -22.73 -11.79 8.65
C THR A 108 -22.21 -11.41 7.25
N LEU A 109 -21.34 -10.43 7.18
CA LEU A 109 -20.71 -10.00 5.92
C LEU A 109 -19.88 -11.13 5.32
N MET A 110 -19.09 -11.83 6.15
CA MET A 110 -18.26 -12.94 5.69
C MET A 110 -19.14 -14.11 5.22
N GLN A 111 -20.17 -14.47 5.97
CA GLN A 111 -21.11 -15.51 5.56
C GLN A 111 -21.76 -15.19 4.21
N ALA A 112 -22.21 -13.95 4.01
CA ALA A 112 -22.80 -13.52 2.74
C ALA A 112 -21.80 -13.59 1.57
N ALA A 113 -20.53 -13.25 1.81
CA ALA A 113 -19.47 -13.36 0.79
C ALA A 113 -19.20 -14.83 0.42
N LEU A 114 -19.25 -15.75 1.38
CA LEU A 114 -19.00 -17.18 1.18
C LEU A 114 -20.21 -17.93 0.60
N ASP A 115 -21.43 -17.53 0.94
CA ASP A 115 -22.66 -18.13 0.39
C ASP A 115 -22.78 -17.93 -1.12
N GLY A 116 -22.18 -16.85 -1.64
CA GLY A 116 -22.08 -16.58 -3.08
C GLY A 116 -21.04 -17.42 -3.83
N LEU A 117 -20.23 -18.21 -3.12
CA LEU A 117 -19.10 -18.95 -3.72
C LEU A 117 -19.59 -20.32 -4.27
N ALA A 118 -19.63 -20.43 -5.59
CA ALA A 118 -20.00 -21.67 -6.28
C ALA A 118 -18.89 -22.73 -6.16
N PRO A 119 -19.22 -24.03 -6.15
CA PRO A 119 -18.22 -25.08 -6.27
C PRO A 119 -17.62 -25.14 -7.68
N GLY A 120 -16.39 -25.65 -7.80
CA GLY A 120 -15.75 -25.94 -9.07
C GLY A 120 -16.47 -27.03 -9.86
N THR A 121 -16.36 -26.97 -11.18
CA THR A 121 -16.91 -27.97 -12.09
C THR A 121 -15.88 -29.09 -12.29
N PRO A 122 -16.16 -30.35 -11.90
CA PRO A 122 -15.16 -31.40 -11.97
C PRO A 122 -14.56 -31.56 -13.38
N ARG A 123 -13.23 -31.56 -13.48
CA ARG A 123 -12.41 -31.71 -14.71
C ARG A 123 -12.45 -30.50 -15.65
N GLU A 124 -13.00 -29.40 -15.23
CA GLU A 124 -12.96 -28.13 -15.97
C GLU A 124 -12.08 -27.15 -15.18
N PRO A 125 -10.88 -26.81 -15.65
CA PRO A 125 -10.06 -25.80 -14.95
C PRO A 125 -10.79 -24.47 -14.84
N GLU A 126 -10.94 -23.97 -13.64
CA GLU A 126 -11.63 -22.72 -13.32
C GLU A 126 -10.76 -21.82 -12.46
N LEU A 127 -11.01 -20.51 -12.53
CA LEU A 127 -10.31 -19.51 -11.71
C LEU A 127 -11.19 -19.10 -10.54
N PHE A 128 -10.70 -19.35 -9.36
CA PHE A 128 -11.22 -18.81 -8.11
C PHE A 128 -10.39 -17.60 -7.68
N ALA A 129 -10.98 -16.63 -6.99
CA ALA A 129 -10.25 -15.46 -6.57
C ALA A 129 -10.58 -15.04 -5.14
N LEU A 130 -9.56 -14.56 -4.40
CA LEU A 130 -9.71 -13.76 -3.20
C LEU A 130 -9.00 -12.43 -3.44
N LEU A 131 -9.76 -11.34 -3.36
CA LEU A 131 -9.29 -9.99 -3.63
C LEU A 131 -9.38 -9.17 -2.35
N GLY A 132 -8.27 -8.57 -1.94
CA GLY A 132 -8.14 -7.89 -0.66
C GLY A 132 -7.61 -6.46 -0.76
N ALA A 133 -8.36 -5.47 -0.22
CA ALA A 133 -7.94 -4.09 0.00
C ALA A 133 -7.62 -3.86 1.48
N GLY A 134 -6.36 -3.53 1.82
CA GLY A 134 -5.90 -3.49 3.21
C GLY A 134 -6.00 -2.13 3.89
N TYR A 135 -6.04 -1.02 3.16
CA TYR A 135 -5.96 0.32 3.72
C TYR A 135 -7.25 1.10 3.51
N ALA A 136 -7.90 1.49 4.62
CA ALA A 136 -9.24 2.04 4.60
C ALA A 136 -9.32 3.51 4.15
N TYR A 137 -8.25 4.29 4.36
CA TYR A 137 -8.27 5.75 4.22
C TYR A 137 -8.00 6.25 2.80
N GLN A 138 -7.91 5.34 1.84
CA GLN A 138 -7.79 5.67 0.42
C GLN A 138 -8.66 4.72 -0.41
N ASP A 139 -9.58 5.29 -1.17
CA ASP A 139 -10.60 4.55 -1.92
C ASP A 139 -10.06 3.81 -3.16
N VAL A 140 -8.87 4.16 -3.64
CA VAL A 140 -8.21 3.49 -4.76
C VAL A 140 -8.07 1.97 -4.54
N PHE A 141 -7.77 1.53 -3.31
CA PHE A 141 -7.56 0.10 -3.02
C PHE A 141 -8.85 -0.70 -3.14
N MET A 142 -9.96 -0.18 -2.60
CA MET A 142 -11.26 -0.80 -2.75
C MET A 142 -11.75 -0.77 -4.19
N SER A 143 -11.49 0.34 -4.91
CA SER A 143 -11.77 0.44 -6.34
C SER A 143 -11.05 -0.63 -7.15
N GLU A 144 -9.77 -0.91 -6.87
CA GLU A 144 -9.01 -1.98 -7.52
C GLU A 144 -9.63 -3.36 -7.30
N VAL A 145 -10.07 -3.67 -6.08
CA VAL A 145 -10.75 -4.93 -5.76
C VAL A 145 -12.03 -5.07 -6.57
N ASP A 146 -12.88 -4.05 -6.64
CA ASP A 146 -14.13 -4.09 -7.38
C ASP A 146 -13.93 -4.22 -8.90
N ARG A 147 -12.97 -3.47 -9.44
CA ARG A 147 -12.67 -3.50 -10.88
C ARG A 147 -12.01 -4.81 -11.29
N THR A 148 -11.12 -5.35 -10.44
CA THR A 148 -10.53 -6.68 -10.69
C THR A 148 -11.61 -7.76 -10.64
N ALA A 149 -12.52 -7.73 -9.64
CA ALA A 149 -13.66 -8.65 -9.58
C ALA A 149 -14.55 -8.55 -10.84
N THR A 150 -14.80 -7.35 -11.33
CA THR A 150 -15.57 -7.13 -12.56
C THR A 150 -14.86 -7.72 -13.79
N LEU A 151 -13.54 -7.52 -13.90
CA LEU A 151 -12.73 -8.10 -14.96
C LEU A 151 -12.78 -9.64 -14.95
N LEU A 152 -12.59 -10.23 -13.77
CA LEU A 152 -12.61 -11.69 -13.60
C LEU A 152 -14.01 -12.26 -13.89
N ALA A 153 -15.07 -11.61 -13.42
CA ALA A 153 -16.45 -12.04 -13.67
C ALA A 153 -16.79 -12.02 -15.18
N ALA A 154 -16.27 -11.05 -15.92
CA ALA A 154 -16.49 -10.97 -17.37
C ALA A 154 -15.78 -12.09 -18.16
N ARG A 155 -14.69 -12.65 -17.61
CA ARG A 155 -13.89 -13.71 -18.26
C ARG A 155 -14.21 -15.10 -17.79
N HIS A 156 -14.36 -15.27 -16.47
CA HIS A 156 -14.47 -16.57 -15.81
C HIS A 156 -15.87 -16.84 -15.23
N GLY A 157 -16.81 -15.91 -15.46
CA GLY A 157 -18.14 -15.98 -14.86
C GLY A 157 -18.18 -15.46 -13.44
N THR A 158 -19.38 -15.37 -12.88
CA THR A 158 -19.63 -14.90 -11.53
C THR A 158 -19.64 -16.05 -10.53
N GLY A 159 -19.51 -15.72 -9.21
CA GLY A 159 -19.71 -16.70 -8.13
C GLY A 159 -18.45 -17.47 -7.73
N ARG A 160 -17.24 -17.05 -8.17
CA ARG A 160 -15.96 -17.66 -7.76
C ARG A 160 -15.00 -16.66 -7.10
N THR A 161 -15.53 -15.52 -6.67
CA THR A 161 -14.69 -14.45 -6.10
C THR A 161 -15.15 -14.07 -4.70
N VAL A 162 -14.23 -14.12 -3.75
CA VAL A 162 -14.38 -13.53 -2.41
C VAL A 162 -13.71 -12.17 -2.41
N LYS A 163 -14.39 -11.14 -1.91
CA LYS A 163 -13.85 -9.79 -1.75
C LYS A 163 -13.76 -9.44 -0.28
N LEU A 164 -12.60 -8.95 0.15
CA LEU A 164 -12.35 -8.41 1.48
C LEU A 164 -11.83 -6.98 1.32
N ALA A 165 -12.42 -6.01 2.01
CA ALA A 165 -11.95 -4.64 1.87
C ALA A 165 -12.10 -3.84 3.16
N ASN A 166 -11.08 -3.03 3.44
CA ASN A 166 -11.10 -1.99 4.43
C ASN A 166 -11.42 -0.67 3.72
N SER A 167 -12.51 -0.01 4.12
CA SER A 167 -12.94 1.27 3.55
C SER A 167 -13.64 2.11 4.60
N GLU A 168 -13.18 3.33 4.81
CA GLU A 168 -13.84 4.24 5.74
C GLU A 168 -15.15 4.81 5.16
N LYS A 169 -15.25 4.94 3.83
CA LYS A 169 -16.46 5.43 3.17
C LYS A 169 -17.58 4.39 3.13
N GLU A 170 -17.22 3.10 3.04
CA GLU A 170 -18.17 2.00 2.93
C GLU A 170 -17.82 0.85 3.91
N PRO A 171 -17.84 1.12 5.23
CA PRO A 171 -17.22 0.25 6.24
C PRO A 171 -17.88 -1.12 6.42
N THR A 172 -19.15 -1.26 6.01
CA THR A 172 -19.93 -2.52 6.14
C THR A 172 -20.40 -3.07 4.79
N ARG A 173 -19.85 -2.60 3.68
CA ARG A 173 -20.21 -3.11 2.35
C ARG A 173 -19.60 -4.48 2.06
N LEU A 174 -18.38 -4.70 2.49
CA LEU A 174 -17.65 -5.95 2.36
C LEU A 174 -17.09 -6.39 3.71
N PRO A 175 -16.82 -7.69 3.92
CA PRO A 175 -16.07 -8.11 5.09
C PRO A 175 -14.66 -7.51 5.06
N MET A 176 -14.16 -7.17 6.25
CA MET A 176 -12.83 -6.58 6.41
C MET A 176 -11.73 -7.52 5.92
N LEU A 177 -10.67 -6.96 5.32
CA LEU A 177 -9.41 -7.67 5.20
C LEU A 177 -8.69 -7.64 6.56
N ASN A 178 -8.78 -8.74 7.29
CA ASN A 178 -8.07 -9.02 8.53
C ASN A 178 -7.62 -10.48 8.55
N HIS A 179 -6.84 -10.87 9.54
CA HIS A 179 -6.26 -12.22 9.60
C HIS A 179 -7.30 -13.35 9.71
N HIS A 180 -8.47 -13.11 10.36
CA HIS A 180 -9.54 -14.09 10.51
C HIS A 180 -10.31 -14.28 9.20
N ASN A 181 -10.85 -13.20 8.66
CA ASN A 181 -11.61 -13.23 7.40
C ASN A 181 -10.75 -13.74 6.22
N LEU A 182 -9.46 -13.40 6.20
CA LEU A 182 -8.52 -13.94 5.22
C LEU A 182 -8.41 -15.47 5.35
N SER A 183 -8.24 -16.00 6.56
CA SER A 183 -8.19 -17.45 6.78
C SER A 183 -9.48 -18.14 6.36
N ASP A 184 -10.64 -17.59 6.72
CA ASP A 184 -11.94 -18.15 6.35
C ASP A 184 -12.15 -18.12 4.83
N GLY A 185 -11.77 -17.04 4.17
CA GLY A 185 -11.81 -16.91 2.71
C GLY A 185 -10.95 -17.94 1.99
N LEU A 186 -9.69 -18.12 2.43
CA LEU A 186 -8.76 -19.10 1.85
C LEU A 186 -9.27 -20.53 2.05
N GLN A 187 -9.77 -20.88 3.25
CA GLN A 187 -10.37 -22.19 3.52
C GLN A 187 -11.61 -22.43 2.66
N ALA A 188 -12.46 -21.42 2.47
CA ALA A 188 -13.64 -21.53 1.64
C ALA A 188 -13.28 -21.77 0.17
N LEU A 189 -12.27 -21.06 -0.39
CA LEU A 189 -11.75 -21.33 -1.73
C LEU A 189 -11.28 -22.78 -1.85
N ALA A 190 -10.40 -23.22 -0.96
CA ALA A 190 -9.86 -24.59 -0.97
C ALA A 190 -10.97 -25.64 -0.89
N GLY A 191 -12.04 -25.38 -0.13
CA GLY A 191 -13.20 -26.29 -0.01
C GLY A 191 -14.11 -26.31 -1.25
N ARG A 192 -13.95 -25.40 -2.21
CA ARG A 192 -14.73 -25.28 -3.45
C ARG A 192 -13.98 -25.69 -4.70
N MET A 193 -12.65 -25.61 -4.68
CA MET A 193 -11.75 -25.91 -5.78
C MET A 193 -11.50 -27.40 -5.95
N GLY A 194 -11.41 -27.83 -7.20
CA GLY A 194 -10.84 -29.12 -7.58
C GLY A 194 -9.32 -29.04 -7.81
N PRO A 195 -8.64 -30.17 -8.02
CA PRO A 195 -7.20 -30.20 -8.25
C PRO A 195 -6.77 -29.55 -9.58
N GLU A 196 -7.70 -29.39 -10.53
CA GLU A 196 -7.51 -28.71 -11.81
C GLU A 196 -7.65 -27.19 -11.73
N ASP A 197 -8.26 -26.67 -10.64
CA ASP A 197 -8.57 -25.27 -10.49
C ASP A 197 -7.35 -24.45 -10.04
N MET A 198 -7.45 -23.14 -10.23
CA MET A 198 -6.45 -22.17 -9.85
C MET A 198 -7.03 -21.11 -8.92
N ALA A 199 -6.29 -20.71 -7.91
CA ALA A 199 -6.62 -19.56 -7.06
C ALA A 199 -5.81 -18.33 -7.48
N LEU A 200 -6.50 -17.19 -7.69
CA LEU A 200 -5.88 -15.87 -7.77
C LEU A 200 -6.07 -15.14 -6.45
N LEU A 201 -5.00 -14.81 -5.79
CA LEU A 201 -4.98 -13.96 -4.61
C LEU A 201 -4.43 -12.60 -5.00
N PHE A 202 -5.22 -11.56 -4.87
CA PHE A 202 -4.80 -10.19 -5.14
C PHE A 202 -4.92 -9.36 -3.88
N PHE A 203 -3.82 -8.74 -3.47
CA PHE A 203 -3.78 -7.83 -2.33
C PHE A 203 -3.27 -6.47 -2.75
N THR A 204 -4.00 -5.42 -2.38
CA THR A 204 -3.63 -4.03 -2.65
C THR A 204 -3.70 -3.21 -1.38
N SER A 205 -2.66 -2.46 -1.10
CA SER A 205 -2.54 -1.62 0.10
C SER A 205 -1.24 -0.80 0.08
N HIS A 206 -0.99 -0.01 1.11
CA HIS A 206 0.37 0.42 1.43
C HIS A 206 1.22 -0.76 1.91
N GLY A 207 2.54 -0.65 1.72
CA GLY A 207 3.49 -1.67 2.16
C GLY A 207 4.80 -1.08 2.67
N SER A 208 5.47 -1.84 3.51
CA SER A 208 6.85 -1.67 3.92
C SER A 208 7.56 -3.02 3.78
N GLU A 209 8.86 -3.07 4.03
CA GLU A 209 9.61 -4.32 4.03
C GLU A 209 8.91 -5.36 4.94
N ASP A 210 8.64 -6.54 4.39
CA ASP A 210 7.96 -7.67 5.03
C ASP A 210 6.57 -7.38 5.63
N ARG A 211 5.87 -6.37 5.12
CA ARG A 211 4.56 -6.03 5.68
C ARG A 211 3.63 -5.34 4.68
N LEU A 212 2.46 -5.90 4.50
CA LEU A 212 1.32 -5.24 3.88
C LEU A 212 0.47 -4.55 4.97
N SER A 213 0.14 -3.29 4.81
CA SER A 213 -0.63 -2.52 5.78
C SER A 213 -2.07 -3.01 5.84
N LEU A 214 -2.58 -3.29 7.04
CA LEU A 214 -3.99 -3.45 7.31
C LEU A 214 -4.42 -2.35 8.27
N SER A 215 -5.33 -1.49 7.84
CA SER A 215 -5.84 -0.41 8.68
C SER A 215 -7.33 -0.19 8.45
N PHE A 216 -8.05 0.11 9.52
CA PHE A 216 -9.49 0.32 9.47
C PHE A 216 -9.98 1.07 10.71
N TYR A 217 -10.39 2.33 10.56
CA TYR A 217 -10.81 3.19 11.68
C TYR A 217 -9.82 3.14 12.86
N GLU A 218 -10.34 3.19 14.07
CA GLU A 218 -9.58 3.01 15.32
C GLU A 218 -9.27 1.54 15.64
N ALA A 219 -9.69 0.60 14.76
CA ALA A 219 -9.38 -0.80 14.91
C ALA A 219 -7.89 -1.06 14.78
N ARG A 220 -7.28 -1.59 15.83
CA ARG A 220 -5.87 -1.96 15.81
C ARG A 220 -5.71 -3.29 15.06
N LEU A 221 -5.46 -3.21 13.77
CA LEU A 221 -5.15 -4.37 12.94
C LEU A 221 -3.64 -4.59 12.86
N GLU A 222 -3.22 -5.84 12.93
CA GLU A 222 -1.86 -6.21 12.61
C GLU A 222 -1.69 -6.32 11.09
N GLY A 223 -0.62 -5.76 10.52
CA GLY A 223 -0.31 -5.88 9.11
C GLY A 223 -0.02 -7.33 8.73
N LEU A 224 -0.31 -7.69 7.48
CA LEU A 224 -0.06 -9.03 6.95
C LEU A 224 1.43 -9.17 6.57
N THR A 225 2.12 -10.12 7.19
CA THR A 225 3.50 -10.45 6.84
C THR A 225 3.58 -11.57 5.79
N PRO A 226 4.71 -11.74 5.08
CA PRO A 226 4.93 -12.89 4.19
C PRO A 226 4.70 -14.22 4.91
N HIS A 227 5.21 -14.34 6.14
CA HIS A 227 5.07 -15.56 6.97
C HIS A 227 3.60 -15.84 7.34
N ASP A 228 2.82 -14.81 7.70
CA ASP A 228 1.39 -14.97 7.99
C ASP A 228 0.64 -15.51 6.77
N LEU A 229 0.92 -14.94 5.58
CA LEU A 229 0.25 -15.37 4.36
C LEU A 229 0.65 -16.80 3.97
N ALA A 230 1.95 -17.14 4.02
CA ALA A 230 2.44 -18.50 3.77
C ALA A 230 1.76 -19.51 4.70
N THR A 231 1.77 -19.25 6.01
CA THR A 231 1.14 -20.11 7.02
C THR A 231 -0.36 -20.32 6.75
N LYS A 232 -1.08 -19.26 6.35
CA LYS A 232 -2.51 -19.35 6.03
C LYS A 232 -2.78 -20.15 4.76
N LEU A 233 -1.94 -20.00 3.74
CA LEU A 233 -2.03 -20.78 2.50
C LEU A 233 -1.83 -22.28 2.77
N ASP A 234 -0.80 -22.61 3.54
CA ASP A 234 -0.49 -23.99 3.90
C ASP A 234 -1.59 -24.59 4.79
N ALA A 235 -2.12 -23.83 5.74
CA ALA A 235 -3.23 -24.26 6.59
C ALA A 235 -4.54 -24.49 5.82
N ALA A 236 -4.80 -23.71 4.77
CA ALA A 236 -5.93 -23.89 3.88
C ALA A 236 -5.76 -25.08 2.92
N GLY A 237 -4.53 -25.51 2.66
CA GLY A 237 -4.21 -26.55 1.67
C GLY A 237 -4.45 -26.11 0.23
N LEU A 238 -4.32 -24.80 -0.04
CA LEU A 238 -4.47 -24.25 -1.38
C LEU A 238 -3.27 -24.63 -2.26
N THR A 239 -3.57 -25.15 -3.45
CA THR A 239 -2.61 -25.48 -4.51
C THR A 239 -2.91 -24.64 -5.76
N ASN A 240 -1.97 -24.58 -6.70
CA ASN A 240 -2.09 -23.84 -7.96
C ASN A 240 -2.46 -22.36 -7.73
N VAL A 241 -1.60 -21.63 -7.02
CA VAL A 241 -1.91 -20.28 -6.55
C VAL A 241 -1.13 -19.22 -7.32
N VAL A 242 -1.82 -18.26 -7.91
CA VAL A 242 -1.26 -16.99 -8.39
C VAL A 242 -1.44 -15.94 -7.32
N ILE A 243 -0.36 -15.33 -6.86
CA ILE A 243 -0.36 -14.30 -5.82
C ILE A 243 0.11 -12.99 -6.44
N VAL A 244 -0.74 -11.96 -6.38
CA VAL A 244 -0.43 -10.61 -6.88
C VAL A 244 -0.47 -9.64 -5.72
N ILE A 245 0.63 -8.93 -5.45
CA ILE A 245 0.73 -7.94 -4.37
C ILE A 245 1.04 -6.57 -4.93
N SER A 246 0.04 -5.69 -4.89
CA SER A 246 0.14 -4.28 -5.29
C SER A 246 0.42 -3.40 -4.08
N ALA A 247 1.69 -3.28 -3.72
CA ALA A 247 2.16 -2.47 -2.60
C ALA A 247 3.63 -2.06 -2.78
N CYS A 248 4.05 -1.02 -2.05
CA CYS A 248 5.47 -0.72 -1.87
C CYS A 248 6.18 -1.89 -1.20
N HIS A 249 7.44 -2.12 -1.55
CA HIS A 249 8.28 -3.18 -0.97
C HIS A 249 7.73 -4.62 -1.11
N SER A 250 6.74 -4.81 -2.00
CA SER A 250 6.05 -6.11 -2.15
C SER A 250 6.95 -7.26 -2.58
N GLY A 251 8.09 -6.98 -3.20
CA GLY A 251 9.11 -7.99 -3.52
C GLY A 251 9.68 -8.73 -2.31
N SER A 252 9.59 -8.17 -1.10
CA SER A 252 9.98 -8.86 0.13
C SER A 252 9.14 -10.09 0.46
N PHE A 253 7.97 -10.23 -0.16
CA PHE A 253 7.10 -11.38 0.02
C PHE A 253 7.53 -12.62 -0.78
N ILE A 254 8.36 -12.47 -1.81
CA ILE A 254 8.64 -13.54 -2.80
C ILE A 254 9.27 -14.75 -2.14
N ASP A 255 10.34 -14.57 -1.38
CA ASP A 255 11.13 -15.70 -0.86
C ASP A 255 10.32 -16.59 0.09
N GLU A 256 9.51 -16.01 0.95
CA GLU A 256 8.69 -16.77 1.93
C GLU A 256 7.47 -17.43 1.26
N LEU A 257 6.92 -16.83 0.19
CA LEU A 257 5.76 -17.35 -0.52
C LEU A 257 6.14 -18.36 -1.60
N ALA A 258 7.41 -18.46 -1.97
CA ALA A 258 7.86 -19.35 -3.06
C ALA A 258 7.51 -20.80 -2.79
N ALA A 259 6.82 -21.45 -3.74
CA ALA A 259 6.50 -22.88 -3.73
C ALA A 259 6.40 -23.39 -5.17
N PRO A 260 6.54 -24.73 -5.39
CA PRO A 260 6.51 -25.28 -6.75
C PRO A 260 5.23 -24.96 -7.55
N ASP A 261 4.09 -24.87 -6.89
CA ASP A 261 2.75 -24.66 -7.43
C ASP A 261 2.27 -23.20 -7.30
N ARG A 262 3.19 -22.23 -7.15
CA ARG A 262 2.85 -20.81 -6.99
C ARG A 262 3.48 -19.93 -8.07
N LEU A 263 2.71 -18.96 -8.54
CA LEU A 263 3.18 -17.81 -9.32
C LEU A 263 3.03 -16.56 -8.45
N ILE A 264 4.11 -15.83 -8.20
CA ILE A 264 4.10 -14.63 -7.37
C ILE A 264 4.46 -13.44 -8.22
N ILE A 265 3.63 -12.39 -8.17
CA ILE A 265 3.78 -11.14 -8.92
C ILE A 265 3.72 -9.99 -7.94
N THR A 266 4.69 -9.07 -7.99
CA THR A 266 4.76 -7.93 -7.07
C THR A 266 4.91 -6.60 -7.82
N ALA A 267 4.32 -5.55 -7.27
CA ALA A 267 4.32 -4.20 -7.86
C ALA A 267 5.69 -3.51 -7.75
N SER A 268 6.55 -3.96 -6.86
CA SER A 268 7.88 -3.38 -6.66
C SER A 268 8.87 -4.42 -6.15
N ALA A 269 10.16 -4.13 -6.27
CA ALA A 269 11.20 -4.89 -5.59
C ALA A 269 11.16 -4.68 -4.07
N ALA A 270 11.83 -5.55 -3.30
CA ALA A 270 11.83 -5.53 -1.84
C ALA A 270 12.32 -4.18 -1.25
N ASP A 271 13.22 -3.51 -1.93
CA ASP A 271 13.82 -2.22 -1.52
C ASP A 271 13.23 -1.00 -2.27
N ARG A 272 12.07 -1.17 -2.94
CA ARG A 272 11.47 -0.14 -3.80
C ARG A 272 10.03 0.18 -3.44
N THR A 273 9.64 1.42 -3.77
CA THR A 273 8.26 1.87 -3.67
C THR A 273 7.52 1.65 -4.99
N SER A 274 6.19 1.47 -4.93
CA SER A 274 5.27 1.57 -6.05
C SER A 274 4.50 2.90 -5.98
N PHE A 275 3.72 3.25 -7.03
CA PHE A 275 3.09 4.56 -7.13
C PHE A 275 1.59 4.45 -7.44
N GLY A 276 0.90 5.60 -7.26
CA GLY A 276 -0.49 5.73 -7.64
C GLY A 276 -1.50 5.52 -6.52
N CYS A 277 -1.06 5.38 -5.28
CA CYS A 277 -1.93 5.28 -4.10
C CYS A 277 -2.45 6.66 -3.74
N ALA A 278 -3.61 7.05 -4.29
CA ALA A 278 -4.25 8.34 -4.03
C ALA A 278 -5.77 8.24 -4.18
N ASP A 279 -6.51 9.04 -3.41
CA ASP A 279 -7.95 9.15 -3.53
C ASP A 279 -8.40 9.64 -4.90
N GLY A 280 -9.60 9.25 -5.31
CA GLY A 280 -10.18 9.61 -6.60
C GLY A 280 -9.53 8.90 -7.80
N ARG A 281 -8.61 7.96 -7.56
CA ARG A 281 -8.08 7.10 -8.61
C ARG A 281 -8.82 5.77 -8.67
N ASP A 282 -9.00 5.28 -9.88
CA ASP A 282 -9.59 3.96 -10.11
C ASP A 282 -8.60 2.80 -9.86
N TRP A 283 -7.31 3.08 -10.02
CA TRP A 283 -6.21 2.11 -9.98
C TRP A 283 -4.94 2.73 -9.45
N THR A 284 -4.13 1.94 -8.75
CA THR A 284 -2.69 2.21 -8.60
C THR A 284 -1.99 2.14 -9.97
N ASP A 285 -0.75 2.61 -10.09
CA ASP A 285 -0.04 2.52 -11.36
C ASP A 285 0.19 1.05 -11.77
N PHE A 286 0.50 0.17 -10.79
CA PHE A 286 0.65 -1.26 -11.05
C PHE A 286 -0.69 -1.92 -11.41
N GLY A 287 -1.75 -1.68 -10.65
CA GLY A 287 -3.06 -2.27 -10.93
C GLY A 287 -3.60 -1.86 -12.29
N ARG A 288 -3.41 -0.59 -12.68
CA ARG A 288 -3.75 -0.12 -14.03
C ARG A 288 -2.96 -0.83 -15.10
N ALA A 289 -1.63 -0.93 -14.94
CA ALA A 289 -0.78 -1.58 -15.93
C ALA A 289 -1.11 -3.07 -16.09
N PHE A 290 -1.27 -3.77 -14.97
CA PHE A 290 -1.44 -5.22 -14.95
C PHE A 290 -2.88 -5.66 -15.23
N PHE A 291 -3.87 -5.18 -14.45
CA PHE A 291 -5.27 -5.62 -14.59
C PHE A 291 -6.02 -4.86 -15.68
N ASP A 292 -5.95 -3.52 -15.69
CA ASP A 292 -6.78 -2.73 -16.60
C ASP A 292 -6.27 -2.71 -18.03
N ILE A 293 -4.96 -2.80 -18.24
CA ILE A 293 -4.37 -2.79 -19.59
C ILE A 293 -3.93 -4.20 -20.00
N ALA A 294 -2.91 -4.74 -19.34
CA ALA A 294 -2.22 -5.93 -19.84
C ALA A 294 -3.11 -7.19 -19.80
N LEU A 295 -3.81 -7.46 -18.69
CA LEU A 295 -4.71 -8.60 -18.60
C LEU A 295 -5.94 -8.49 -19.53
N ARG A 296 -6.31 -7.31 -20.02
CA ARG A 296 -7.33 -7.18 -21.06
C ARG A 296 -6.80 -7.56 -22.44
N GLU A 297 -5.48 -7.41 -22.67
CA GLU A 297 -4.82 -7.77 -23.93
C GLU A 297 -4.49 -9.26 -24.00
N THR A 298 -4.18 -9.91 -22.88
CA THR A 298 -3.80 -11.33 -22.81
C THR A 298 -4.30 -12.00 -21.53
N PRO A 299 -4.79 -13.24 -21.57
CA PRO A 299 -5.14 -13.99 -20.37
C PRO A 299 -3.92 -14.51 -19.58
N ASP A 300 -2.75 -14.63 -20.20
CA ASP A 300 -1.54 -15.16 -19.57
C ASP A 300 -0.95 -14.14 -18.59
N PHE A 301 -0.95 -14.46 -17.29
CA PHE A 301 -0.40 -13.62 -16.22
C PHE A 301 1.08 -13.26 -16.44
N ARG A 302 1.89 -14.15 -17.04
CA ARG A 302 3.32 -13.93 -17.34
C ARG A 302 3.50 -12.91 -18.47
N ALA A 303 2.70 -13.06 -19.53
CA ALA A 303 2.69 -12.12 -20.63
C ALA A 303 2.14 -10.75 -20.19
N ALA A 304 1.07 -10.74 -19.37
CA ALA A 304 0.52 -9.54 -18.79
C ALA A 304 1.53 -8.83 -17.89
N PHE A 305 2.27 -9.56 -17.04
CA PHE A 305 3.34 -9.00 -16.22
C PHE A 305 4.43 -8.34 -17.09
N THR A 306 4.90 -9.02 -18.12
CA THR A 306 5.90 -8.46 -19.03
C THR A 306 5.41 -7.16 -19.70
N ARG A 307 4.15 -7.11 -20.08
CA ARG A 307 3.51 -5.92 -20.66
C ARG A 307 3.38 -4.80 -19.64
N ALA A 308 2.91 -5.12 -18.44
CA ALA A 308 2.71 -4.17 -17.35
C ALA A 308 4.04 -3.51 -16.91
N THR A 309 5.11 -4.29 -16.76
CA THR A 309 6.44 -3.78 -16.40
C THR A 309 6.92 -2.71 -17.38
N ARG A 310 6.77 -2.93 -18.70
CA ARG A 310 7.14 -1.94 -19.71
C ARG A 310 6.33 -0.65 -19.62
N LEU A 311 5.04 -0.75 -19.30
CA LEU A 311 4.17 0.42 -19.11
C LEU A 311 4.63 1.23 -17.89
N ILE A 312 4.90 0.55 -16.78
CA ILE A 312 5.33 1.16 -15.53
C ILE A 312 6.69 1.86 -15.72
N GLU A 313 7.67 1.19 -16.31
CA GLU A 313 8.99 1.77 -16.63
C GLU A 313 8.85 3.06 -17.47
N GLY A 314 7.96 3.04 -18.48
CA GLY A 314 7.68 4.21 -19.30
C GLY A 314 7.08 5.36 -18.49
N TRP A 315 6.05 5.09 -17.67
CA TRP A 315 5.40 6.11 -16.85
C TRP A 315 6.32 6.70 -15.77
N GLU A 316 7.12 5.85 -15.14
CA GLU A 316 8.11 6.28 -14.14
C GLU A 316 9.17 7.18 -14.75
N ALA A 317 9.69 6.81 -15.94
CA ALA A 317 10.67 7.62 -16.67
C ALA A 317 10.08 8.97 -17.11
N GLU A 318 8.85 8.99 -17.66
CA GLU A 318 8.16 10.23 -18.06
C GLU A 318 7.91 11.18 -16.87
N GLN A 319 7.65 10.63 -15.68
CA GLN A 319 7.36 11.39 -14.46
C GLN A 319 8.61 11.67 -13.62
N GLY A 320 9.80 11.20 -14.04
CA GLY A 320 11.04 11.36 -13.29
C GLY A 320 11.04 10.65 -11.93
N ARG A 321 10.27 9.56 -11.80
CA ARG A 321 10.17 8.76 -10.56
C ARG A 321 11.28 7.71 -10.50
N PRO A 322 11.71 7.29 -9.29
CA PRO A 322 12.54 6.12 -9.13
C PRO A 322 11.84 4.87 -9.67
N ALA A 323 12.59 3.95 -10.29
CA ALA A 323 12.02 2.71 -10.79
C ALA A 323 11.53 1.81 -9.65
N SER A 324 10.29 1.33 -9.75
CA SER A 324 9.69 0.39 -8.78
C SER A 324 10.21 -1.03 -8.93
N HIS A 325 10.63 -1.42 -10.14
CA HIS A 325 11.10 -2.76 -10.47
C HIS A 325 10.13 -3.87 -10.06
N PRO A 326 8.95 -3.99 -10.69
CA PRO A 326 8.04 -5.11 -10.47
C PRO A 326 8.75 -6.45 -10.65
N GLN A 327 8.35 -7.46 -9.88
CA GLN A 327 9.00 -8.77 -9.88
C GLN A 327 7.99 -9.90 -10.10
N ILE A 328 8.49 -11.01 -10.67
CA ILE A 328 7.75 -12.24 -10.87
C ILE A 328 8.61 -13.43 -10.46
N ALA A 329 8.02 -14.39 -9.76
CA ALA A 329 8.64 -15.67 -9.42
C ALA A 329 7.67 -16.80 -9.75
N GLU A 330 8.11 -17.76 -10.56
CA GLU A 330 7.29 -18.88 -11.01
C GLU A 330 7.84 -20.19 -10.44
N GLY A 331 6.99 -20.95 -9.76
CA GLY A 331 7.29 -22.28 -9.25
C GLY A 331 7.35 -23.31 -10.40
N ALA A 332 8.06 -24.40 -10.17
CA ALA A 332 8.35 -25.39 -11.22
C ALA A 332 7.12 -26.17 -11.71
N GLU A 333 6.03 -26.21 -10.94
CA GLU A 333 4.84 -27.04 -11.21
C GLU A 333 3.62 -26.23 -11.66
N ILE A 334 3.60 -24.89 -11.45
CA ILE A 334 2.44 -24.06 -11.79
C ILE A 334 2.24 -23.84 -13.29
N GLY A 335 3.32 -23.87 -14.09
CA GLY A 335 3.30 -23.57 -15.52
C GLY A 335 2.25 -24.35 -16.32
N PRO A 336 2.21 -25.68 -16.23
CA PRO A 336 1.20 -26.50 -16.95
C PRO A 336 -0.25 -26.16 -16.57
N VAL A 337 -0.51 -25.79 -15.33
CA VAL A 337 -1.86 -25.42 -14.85
C VAL A 337 -2.27 -24.06 -15.42
N LEU A 338 -1.35 -23.09 -15.43
CA LEU A 338 -1.54 -21.81 -16.11
C LEU A 338 -1.87 -22.01 -17.59
N ASP A 339 -1.09 -22.82 -18.29
CA ASP A 339 -1.27 -23.07 -19.71
C ASP A 339 -2.62 -23.75 -20.02
N ALA A 340 -3.10 -24.67 -19.16
CA ALA A 340 -4.39 -25.32 -19.29
C ALA A 340 -5.55 -24.33 -19.12
N LEU A 341 -5.49 -23.45 -18.13
CA LEU A 341 -6.51 -22.42 -17.90
C LEU A 341 -6.59 -21.45 -19.09
N PHE A 342 -5.43 -20.96 -19.58
CA PHE A 342 -5.39 -19.99 -20.68
C PHE A 342 -5.81 -20.58 -22.01
N ALA A 343 -5.56 -21.87 -22.27
CA ALA A 343 -6.01 -22.55 -23.48
C ALA A 343 -7.55 -22.55 -23.59
N ILE A 344 -8.26 -22.66 -22.47
CA ILE A 344 -9.73 -22.59 -22.42
C ILE A 344 -10.19 -21.18 -22.75
N GLU A 345 -9.60 -20.15 -22.17
CA GLU A 345 -9.97 -18.75 -22.43
C GLU A 345 -9.80 -18.37 -23.90
N ILE A 346 -8.70 -18.78 -24.53
CA ILE A 346 -8.46 -18.52 -25.96
C ILE A 346 -9.52 -19.23 -26.83
N SER A 347 -9.96 -20.42 -26.42
CA SER A 347 -10.96 -21.17 -27.17
C SER A 347 -12.40 -20.64 -27.08
N GLN A 348 -12.70 -19.90 -25.99
CA GLN A 348 -14.04 -19.33 -25.74
C GLN A 348 -14.16 -17.87 -26.19
N GLY A 349 -13.05 -17.15 -26.40
CA GLY A 349 -13.01 -15.74 -26.80
C GLY A 349 -12.80 -15.48 -28.30
N GLY A 350 -12.81 -16.54 -29.16
CA GLY A 350 -12.63 -16.47 -30.61
C GLY A 350 -13.93 -16.34 -31.40
#